data_e5a7c02dda8f75ba4f980b47d2161f60
#
_entry.id   e5a7c02dda8f75ba4f980b47d2161f60
#
_cell.length_a   1.000
_cell.length_b   1.000
_cell.length_c   1.000
_cell.angle_alpha   90.00
_cell.angle_beta   90.00
_cell.angle_gamma   90.00
#
_symmetry.space_group_name_H-M   'P 1'
#
loop_
_entity.id
_entity.type
_entity.pdbx_description
1 polymer ?
#
loop_
_entity_poly.entity_id
_entity_poly.type
_entity_poly.pdbx_seq_one_letter_code
_entity_poly.pdbx_strand_id
1 'polypeptide(L)'
;KTTFKTIKSGVKTGFMGPPNANAAPEASDKGQLMDTQASYAIPLALGTFNATNAPHALTHLVSTITRSNADDQGIARPPYSLMTGFIGTASISEALSANGKHAIAYGLLTTKTYPSWLYSVANGATSIWERLNSYTIENGFGGNNSMNSFNHYSFGAVAAWMYTHSLGIQRDPESPGYQ
;
A
#
# COMPACT_ATOMS: atom_id res chain seq x y z
N LYS A 1 -14.27 -20.75 12.54
CA LYS A 1 -14.97 -20.57 11.24
C LYS A 1 -15.94 -19.37 11.27
N THR A 2 -16.65 -19.14 12.37
CA THR A 2 -17.60 -18.03 12.53
C THR A 2 -16.89 -16.68 12.58
N THR A 3 -15.77 -16.58 13.31
CA THR A 3 -14.97 -15.37 13.44
C THR A 3 -14.42 -14.89 12.08
N PHE A 4 -13.96 -15.82 11.25
CA PHE A 4 -13.42 -15.48 9.93
C PHE A 4 -14.52 -14.99 8.96
N LYS A 5 -15.73 -15.53 9.05
CA LYS A 5 -16.89 -15.04 8.29
C LYS A 5 -17.29 -13.63 8.71
N THR A 6 -17.24 -13.32 10.00
CA THR A 6 -17.57 -11.99 10.54
C THR A 6 -16.53 -10.95 10.11
N ILE A 7 -15.23 -11.31 10.10
CA ILE A 7 -14.17 -10.43 9.60
C ILE A 7 -14.33 -10.18 8.09
N LYS A 8 -14.59 -11.22 7.28
CA LYS A 8 -14.89 -11.05 5.85
C LYS A 8 -16.12 -10.18 5.60
N SER A 9 -17.13 -10.30 6.42
CA SER A 9 -18.35 -9.47 6.33
C SER A 9 -18.07 -8.02 6.72
N GLY A 10 -17.30 -7.79 7.80
CA GLY A 10 -16.90 -6.45 8.24
C GLY A 10 -16.00 -5.72 7.22
N VAL A 11 -15.10 -6.46 6.56
CA VAL A 11 -14.29 -5.91 5.47
C VAL A 11 -15.14 -5.53 4.25
N LYS A 12 -16.23 -6.26 3.99
CA LYS A 12 -17.14 -5.93 2.88
C LYS A 12 -17.89 -4.61 3.08
N THR A 13 -18.17 -4.23 4.30
CA THR A 13 -19.03 -3.07 4.60
C THR A 13 -18.27 -1.83 5.02
N GLY A 14 -17.04 -1.95 5.53
CA GLY A 14 -16.29 -0.84 6.10
C GLY A 14 -15.14 -0.31 5.24
N PHE A 15 -14.60 -1.13 4.32
CA PHE A 15 -13.39 -0.79 3.55
C PHE A 15 -13.62 -0.66 2.04
N MET A 16 -14.83 -0.95 1.57
CA MET A 16 -15.12 -0.82 0.15
C MET A 16 -15.63 0.58 -0.14
N GLY A 17 -14.84 1.34 -0.88
CA GLY A 17 -15.40 2.44 -1.63
C GLY A 17 -16.60 1.95 -2.45
N PRO A 18 -17.53 2.81 -2.86
CA PRO A 18 -18.73 2.38 -3.55
C PRO A 18 -18.32 1.50 -4.73
N PRO A 19 -18.95 0.34 -4.91
CA PRO A 19 -18.66 -0.55 -6.03
C PRO A 19 -18.89 0.11 -7.39
N ASN A 20 -19.48 1.28 -7.37
CA ASN A 20 -19.67 2.15 -8.51
C ASN A 20 -19.48 3.60 -8.06
N ALA A 21 -18.54 4.33 -8.65
CA ALA A 21 -18.32 5.75 -8.38
C ALA A 21 -19.57 6.61 -8.64
N ASN A 22 -20.58 6.07 -9.32
CA ASN A 22 -21.86 6.73 -9.62
C ASN A 22 -23.05 6.17 -8.80
N ALA A 23 -22.82 5.16 -7.96
CA ALA A 23 -23.86 4.69 -7.04
C ALA A 23 -23.81 5.53 -5.78
N ALA A 24 -24.90 6.22 -5.47
CA ALA A 24 -25.07 6.81 -4.15
C ALA A 24 -24.93 5.71 -3.08
N PRO A 25 -24.17 5.94 -1.99
CA PRO A 25 -24.09 4.97 -0.91
C PRO A 25 -25.50 4.65 -0.43
N GLU A 26 -25.81 3.35 -0.35
CA GLU A 26 -27.09 2.95 0.25
C GLU A 26 -27.17 3.53 1.66
N ALA A 27 -28.34 4.04 2.03
CA ALA A 27 -28.57 4.78 3.29
C ALA A 27 -28.31 3.95 4.56
N SER A 28 -28.07 2.65 4.43
CA SER A 28 -27.70 1.72 5.49
C SER A 28 -26.19 1.62 5.75
N ASP A 29 -25.36 2.10 4.82
CA ASP A 29 -23.90 1.98 4.92
C ASP A 29 -23.32 3.30 5.47
N LYS A 30 -23.34 3.44 6.79
CA LYS A 30 -22.78 4.60 7.50
C LYS A 30 -21.25 4.56 7.63
N GLY A 31 -20.58 3.69 6.90
CA GLY A 31 -19.14 3.59 6.86
C GLY A 31 -18.54 4.82 6.17
N GLN A 32 -17.53 5.42 6.79
CA GLN A 32 -16.76 6.49 6.15
C GLN A 32 -15.95 5.89 4.99
N LEU A 33 -16.11 6.47 3.81
CA LEU A 33 -15.36 6.05 2.62
C LEU A 33 -13.88 6.32 2.83
N MET A 34 -13.07 5.27 2.92
CA MET A 34 -11.62 5.40 3.04
C MET A 34 -10.97 5.12 1.68
N ASP A 35 -10.77 6.17 0.89
CA ASP A 35 -10.14 6.07 -0.43
C ASP A 35 -8.62 6.25 -0.31
N THR A 36 -7.95 5.26 0.30
CA THR A 36 -6.51 5.26 0.52
C THR A 36 -5.83 4.05 -0.11
N GLN A 37 -4.54 4.13 -0.39
CA GLN A 37 -3.77 3.00 -0.90
C GLN A 37 -3.90 1.75 -0.01
N ALA A 38 -3.79 1.92 1.30
CA ALA A 38 -3.84 0.81 2.25
C ALA A 38 -5.21 0.14 2.32
N SER A 39 -6.32 0.91 2.20
CA SER A 39 -7.68 0.37 2.28
C SER A 39 -8.03 -0.59 1.13
N TYR A 40 -7.35 -0.47 0.01
CA TYR A 40 -7.49 -1.38 -1.12
C TYR A 40 -6.40 -2.46 -1.16
N ALA A 41 -5.15 -2.09 -0.88
CA ALA A 41 -4.02 -3.00 -0.99
C ALA A 41 -4.10 -4.18 -0.02
N ILE A 42 -4.43 -3.92 1.25
CA ILE A 42 -4.48 -4.96 2.28
C ILE A 42 -5.57 -6.02 1.96
N PRO A 43 -6.83 -5.65 1.70
CA PRO A 43 -7.85 -6.64 1.38
C PRO A 43 -7.60 -7.36 0.04
N LEU A 44 -7.00 -6.70 -0.96
CA LEU A 44 -6.61 -7.34 -2.22
C LEU A 44 -5.53 -8.40 -1.98
N ALA A 45 -4.46 -8.07 -1.25
CA ALA A 45 -3.39 -9.00 -0.94
C ALA A 45 -3.89 -10.20 -0.11
N LEU A 46 -4.86 -9.98 0.77
CA LEU A 46 -5.47 -11.05 1.59
C LEU A 46 -6.61 -11.81 0.89
N GLY A 47 -6.95 -11.46 -0.35
CA GLY A 47 -8.02 -12.12 -1.11
C GLY A 47 -9.39 -12.01 -0.42
N THR A 48 -9.68 -10.91 0.28
CA THR A 48 -10.93 -10.75 1.02
C THR A 48 -12.06 -10.17 0.19
N PHE A 49 -11.78 -9.55 -0.94
CA PHE A 49 -12.79 -9.13 -1.91
C PHE A 49 -13.37 -10.33 -2.66
N ASN A 50 -14.66 -10.28 -2.96
CA ASN A 50 -15.28 -11.24 -3.87
C ASN A 50 -14.95 -10.91 -5.34
N ALA A 51 -15.28 -11.83 -6.26
CA ALA A 51 -15.01 -11.68 -7.68
C ALA A 51 -15.62 -10.41 -8.31
N THR A 52 -16.74 -9.93 -7.79
CA THR A 52 -17.40 -8.71 -8.29
C THR A 52 -16.64 -7.46 -7.85
N ASN A 53 -16.16 -7.42 -6.61
CA ASN A 53 -15.60 -6.22 -6.00
C ASN A 53 -14.07 -6.08 -6.18
N ALA A 54 -13.36 -7.19 -6.35
CA ALA A 54 -11.91 -7.16 -6.52
C ALA A 54 -11.44 -6.30 -7.73
N PRO A 55 -12.07 -6.37 -8.93
CA PRO A 55 -11.68 -5.52 -10.05
C PRO A 55 -11.89 -4.02 -9.77
N HIS A 56 -12.97 -3.66 -9.05
CA HIS A 56 -13.23 -2.27 -8.66
C HIS A 56 -12.19 -1.78 -7.65
N ALA A 57 -11.90 -2.59 -6.61
CA ALA A 57 -10.87 -2.28 -5.64
C ALA A 57 -9.50 -2.10 -6.29
N LEU A 58 -9.15 -2.94 -7.26
CA LEU A 58 -7.92 -2.81 -8.02
C LEU A 58 -7.87 -1.51 -8.83
N THR A 59 -8.96 -1.14 -9.49
CA THR A 59 -9.07 0.12 -10.24
C THR A 59 -8.85 1.31 -9.31
N HIS A 60 -9.46 1.31 -8.14
CA HIS A 60 -9.26 2.36 -7.13
C HIS A 60 -7.84 2.36 -6.59
N LEU A 61 -7.26 1.20 -6.28
CA LEU A 61 -5.86 1.11 -5.87
C LEU A 61 -4.93 1.76 -6.89
N VAL A 62 -5.05 1.41 -8.17
CA VAL A 62 -4.26 2.00 -9.24
C VAL A 62 -4.49 3.52 -9.31
N SER A 63 -5.74 3.97 -9.22
CA SER A 63 -6.08 5.40 -9.21
C SER A 63 -5.42 6.14 -8.04
N THR A 64 -5.45 5.59 -6.82
CA THR A 64 -4.80 6.21 -5.64
C THR A 64 -3.28 6.29 -5.77
N ILE A 65 -2.66 5.50 -6.62
CA ILE A 65 -1.22 5.53 -6.87
C ILE A 65 -0.88 6.51 -8.00
N THR A 66 -1.67 6.53 -9.05
CA THR A 66 -1.34 7.26 -10.29
C THR A 66 -1.84 8.70 -10.32
N ARG A 67 -2.60 9.12 -9.31
CA ARG A 67 -3.03 10.51 -9.12
C ARG A 67 -2.19 11.21 -8.03
N SER A 68 -2.29 12.54 -7.97
CA SER A 68 -1.85 13.30 -6.80
C SER A 68 -2.78 13.04 -5.62
N ASN A 69 -2.23 12.94 -4.41
CA ASN A 69 -2.99 12.78 -3.17
C ASN A 69 -2.53 13.82 -2.16
N ALA A 70 -3.41 14.18 -1.22
CA ALA A 70 -3.01 14.98 -0.07
C ALA A 70 -2.51 14.07 1.06
N ASP A 71 -1.42 14.48 1.73
CA ASP A 71 -0.97 13.82 2.95
C ASP A 71 -1.81 14.26 4.17
N ASP A 72 -1.43 13.80 5.36
CA ASP A 72 -2.09 14.11 6.64
C ASP A 72 -2.04 15.60 7.02
N GLN A 73 -1.15 16.37 6.41
CA GLN A 73 -1.04 17.82 6.57
C GLN A 73 -1.77 18.59 5.45
N GLY A 74 -2.43 17.89 4.52
CA GLY A 74 -3.11 18.49 3.37
C GLY A 74 -2.16 18.89 2.24
N ILE A 75 -0.88 18.51 2.30
CA ILE A 75 0.10 18.82 1.25
C ILE A 75 -0.06 17.85 0.09
N ALA A 76 -0.21 18.38 -1.12
CA ALA A 76 -0.30 17.57 -2.33
C ALA A 76 1.01 16.82 -2.60
N ARG A 77 0.91 15.50 -2.77
CA ARG A 77 2.01 14.61 -3.12
C ARG A 77 1.84 14.11 -4.55
N PRO A 78 2.92 13.98 -5.32
CA PRO A 78 2.84 13.60 -6.72
C PRO A 78 2.34 12.16 -6.90
N PRO A 79 1.96 11.76 -8.12
CA PRO A 79 1.73 10.35 -8.46
C PRO A 79 2.89 9.45 -8.04
N TYR A 80 2.60 8.20 -7.74
CA TYR A 80 3.54 7.19 -7.23
C TYR A 80 4.15 7.50 -5.87
N SER A 81 3.56 8.40 -5.10
CA SER A 81 3.89 8.57 -3.68
C SER A 81 3.44 7.36 -2.86
N LEU A 82 4.33 6.85 -2.01
CA LEU A 82 4.02 5.74 -1.10
C LEU A 82 3.31 6.28 0.15
N MET A 83 2.02 6.02 0.26
CA MET A 83 1.17 6.57 1.32
C MET A 83 0.41 5.47 2.08
N THR A 84 1.10 4.38 2.39
CA THR A 84 0.47 3.17 2.94
C THR A 84 0.64 3.00 4.45
N GLY A 85 1.58 3.69 5.07
CA GLY A 85 2.06 3.34 6.41
C GLY A 85 2.70 1.94 6.44
N PHE A 86 3.01 1.41 7.63
CA PHE A 86 3.75 0.15 7.78
C PHE A 86 3.00 -1.06 7.22
N ILE A 87 1.74 -1.23 7.63
CA ILE A 87 0.96 -2.43 7.30
C ILE A 87 0.63 -2.49 5.80
N GLY A 88 0.22 -1.36 5.23
CA GLY A 88 -0.11 -1.29 3.80
C GLY A 88 1.10 -1.48 2.90
N THR A 89 2.29 -1.10 3.37
CA THR A 89 3.55 -1.26 2.62
C THR A 89 3.87 -2.72 2.29
N ALA A 90 3.63 -3.64 3.23
CA ALA A 90 3.83 -5.07 2.99
C ALA A 90 2.87 -5.65 1.93
N SER A 91 1.73 -5.00 1.71
CA SER A 91 0.65 -5.52 0.88
C SER A 91 0.58 -4.89 -0.52
N ILE A 92 1.02 -3.64 -0.70
CA ILE A 92 0.70 -2.86 -1.90
C ILE A 92 1.32 -3.44 -3.18
N SER A 93 2.62 -3.74 -3.16
CA SER A 93 3.31 -4.26 -4.34
C SER A 93 2.86 -5.69 -4.66
N GLU A 94 2.58 -6.50 -3.63
CA GLU A 94 2.00 -7.84 -3.77
C GLU A 94 0.61 -7.78 -4.41
N ALA A 95 -0.29 -6.96 -3.87
CA ALA A 95 -1.64 -6.79 -4.41
C ALA A 95 -1.63 -6.36 -5.88
N LEU A 96 -0.74 -5.46 -6.25
CA LEU A 96 -0.58 -5.01 -7.63
C LEU A 96 -0.09 -6.13 -8.54
N SER A 97 0.97 -6.83 -8.15
CA SER A 97 1.60 -7.85 -8.98
C SER A 97 0.75 -9.10 -9.12
N ALA A 98 0.10 -9.56 -8.06
CA ALA A 98 -0.84 -10.66 -8.09
C ALA A 98 -2.05 -10.40 -9.02
N ASN A 99 -2.32 -9.13 -9.32
CA ASN A 99 -3.38 -8.69 -10.23
C ASN A 99 -2.85 -8.13 -11.58
N GLY A 100 -1.63 -8.49 -11.97
CA GLY A 100 -1.04 -8.13 -13.28
C GLY A 100 -0.67 -6.65 -13.42
N LYS A 101 -0.54 -5.89 -12.32
CA LYS A 101 -0.16 -4.47 -12.33
C LYS A 101 1.32 -4.26 -11.97
N HIS A 102 2.19 -5.11 -12.48
CA HIS A 102 3.64 -5.07 -12.22
C HIS A 102 4.26 -3.68 -12.49
N ALA A 103 3.90 -3.06 -13.63
CA ALA A 103 4.44 -1.74 -13.98
C ALA A 103 4.12 -0.67 -12.94
N ILE A 104 2.95 -0.72 -12.29
CA ILE A 104 2.56 0.21 -11.22
C ILE A 104 3.39 -0.07 -9.96
N ALA A 105 3.60 -1.34 -9.60
CA ALA A 105 4.44 -1.72 -8.48
C ALA A 105 5.90 -1.27 -8.67
N TYR A 106 6.46 -1.43 -9.85
CA TYR A 106 7.78 -0.91 -10.19
C TYR A 106 7.82 0.62 -10.20
N GLY A 107 6.75 1.29 -10.63
CA GLY A 107 6.62 2.74 -10.56
C GLY A 107 6.74 3.25 -9.12
N LEU A 108 6.08 2.59 -8.17
CA LEU A 108 6.23 2.90 -6.73
C LEU A 108 7.67 2.68 -6.25
N LEU A 109 8.28 1.55 -6.59
CA LEU A 109 9.64 1.21 -6.16
C LEU A 109 10.68 2.21 -6.70
N THR A 110 10.56 2.60 -7.97
CA THR A 110 11.58 3.40 -8.67
C THR A 110 11.40 4.91 -8.56
N THR A 111 10.31 5.38 -7.94
CA THR A 111 10.05 6.79 -7.70
C THR A 111 11.08 7.36 -6.72
N LYS A 112 11.67 8.52 -7.08
CA LYS A 112 12.68 9.22 -6.27
C LYS A 112 12.15 10.46 -5.56
N THR A 113 10.92 10.87 -5.83
CA THR A 113 10.27 12.00 -5.16
C THR A 113 9.67 11.56 -3.84
N TYR A 114 9.66 12.46 -2.85
CA TYR A 114 9.02 12.21 -1.54
C TYR A 114 7.49 12.11 -1.68
N PRO A 115 6.83 11.18 -0.97
CA PRO A 115 7.37 10.08 -0.17
C PRO A 115 7.60 8.80 -1.00
N SER A 116 8.80 8.23 -0.93
CA SER A 116 9.14 6.97 -1.60
C SER A 116 10.38 6.31 -0.97
N TRP A 117 10.63 5.04 -1.27
CA TRP A 117 11.85 4.35 -0.83
C TRP A 117 13.13 5.00 -1.41
N LEU A 118 13.12 5.29 -2.71
CA LEU A 118 14.31 5.85 -3.35
C LEU A 118 14.56 7.32 -3.00
N TYR A 119 13.58 8.04 -2.47
CA TYR A 119 13.84 9.35 -1.89
C TYR A 119 14.83 9.24 -0.73
N SER A 120 14.60 8.31 0.21
CA SER A 120 15.51 8.07 1.33
C SER A 120 16.90 7.67 0.85
N VAL A 121 16.98 6.74 -0.12
CA VAL A 121 18.26 6.29 -0.70
C VAL A 121 19.00 7.44 -1.39
N ALA A 122 18.33 8.27 -2.17
CA ALA A 122 18.90 9.41 -2.84
C ALA A 122 19.42 10.50 -1.87
N ASN A 123 18.90 10.51 -0.64
CA ASN A 123 19.35 11.38 0.44
C ASN A 123 20.31 10.69 1.43
N GLY A 124 20.97 9.62 1.00
CA GLY A 124 22.09 9.00 1.73
C GLY A 124 21.66 7.94 2.76
N ALA A 125 20.42 7.46 2.71
CA ALA A 125 20.01 6.34 3.59
C ALA A 125 20.81 5.07 3.28
N THR A 126 21.37 4.47 4.31
CA THR A 126 22.07 3.17 4.28
C THR A 126 21.28 2.07 4.99
N SER A 127 20.16 2.42 5.58
CA SER A 127 19.23 1.54 6.30
C SER A 127 17.80 1.99 6.03
N ILE A 128 16.83 1.16 6.39
CA ILE A 128 15.40 1.51 6.32
C ILE A 128 15.06 2.43 7.48
N TRP A 129 14.47 3.57 7.18
CA TRP A 129 14.01 4.54 8.18
C TRP A 129 12.61 4.19 8.68
N GLU A 130 12.31 4.55 9.92
CA GLU A 130 10.99 4.35 10.52
C GLU A 130 9.90 5.15 9.81
N ARG A 131 10.23 6.35 9.37
CA ARG A 131 9.31 7.22 8.62
C ARG A 131 9.98 7.66 7.32
N LEU A 132 9.20 7.76 6.24
CA LEU A 132 9.73 8.27 4.96
C LEU A 132 10.18 9.73 5.06
N ASN A 133 9.66 10.49 6.04
CA ASN A 133 10.07 11.84 6.39
C ASN A 133 11.01 11.90 7.61
N SER A 134 11.69 10.82 7.95
CA SER A 134 12.71 10.84 9.02
C SER A 134 13.78 11.89 8.76
N TYR A 135 14.08 12.13 7.49
CA TYR A 135 14.85 13.25 6.99
C TYR A 135 14.21 13.78 5.71
N THR A 136 14.10 15.10 5.56
CA THR A 136 13.73 15.76 4.30
C THR A 136 14.68 16.91 4.00
N ILE A 137 14.83 17.24 2.72
CA ILE A 137 15.68 18.36 2.31
C ILE A 137 15.19 19.67 2.93
N GLU A 138 13.86 19.84 3.03
CA GLU A 138 13.23 21.06 3.53
C GLU A 138 13.36 21.23 5.05
N ASN A 139 13.26 20.12 5.80
CA ASN A 139 13.10 20.14 7.26
C ASN A 139 14.26 19.45 8.02
N GLY A 140 15.25 18.92 7.30
CA GLY A 140 16.32 18.14 7.92
C GLY A 140 15.75 16.92 8.68
N PHE A 141 16.25 16.67 9.89
CA PHE A 141 15.79 15.56 10.73
C PHE A 141 14.44 15.81 11.42
N GLY A 142 13.81 16.94 11.19
CA GLY A 142 12.53 17.32 11.78
C GLY A 142 12.60 17.63 13.29
N GLY A 143 11.47 18.13 13.84
CA GLY A 143 11.42 18.60 15.23
C GLY A 143 11.08 17.53 16.27
N ASN A 144 10.39 16.45 15.91
CA ASN A 144 10.01 15.38 16.85
C ASN A 144 10.70 14.07 16.50
N ASN A 145 11.67 13.68 17.29
CA ASN A 145 12.45 12.46 17.12
C ASN A 145 12.05 11.32 18.08
N SER A 146 10.92 11.41 18.76
CA SER A 146 10.47 10.40 19.73
C SER A 146 10.14 9.05 19.09
N MET A 147 9.78 9.03 17.80
CA MET A 147 9.56 7.83 16.98
C MET A 147 10.21 8.05 15.62
N ASN A 148 11.52 8.07 15.58
CA ASN A 148 12.29 8.38 14.37
C ASN A 148 13.59 7.56 14.30
N SER A 149 13.44 6.24 14.34
CA SER A 149 14.58 5.33 14.17
C SER A 149 15.09 5.37 12.73
N PHE A 150 16.41 5.43 12.57
CA PHE A 150 17.07 5.28 11.27
C PHE A 150 17.47 3.83 10.98
N ASN A 151 17.01 2.88 11.79
CA ASN A 151 17.18 1.45 11.57
C ASN A 151 15.90 0.71 11.96
N HIS A 152 14.92 0.74 11.06
CA HIS A 152 13.58 0.20 11.30
C HIS A 152 13.13 -0.66 10.12
N TYR A 153 12.56 -1.84 10.38
CA TYR A 153 12.32 -2.86 9.36
C TYR A 153 11.10 -2.62 8.46
N SER A 154 10.08 -1.88 8.92
CA SER A 154 8.73 -1.98 8.35
C SER A 154 8.62 -1.60 6.87
N PHE A 155 9.24 -0.51 6.43
CA PHE A 155 9.25 -0.16 5.02
C PHE A 155 10.13 -1.09 4.17
N GLY A 156 11.00 -1.87 4.80
CA GLY A 156 11.80 -2.93 4.16
C GLY A 156 10.99 -4.15 3.74
N ALA A 157 9.71 -4.25 4.13
CA ALA A 157 8.81 -5.32 3.69
C ALA A 157 8.70 -5.44 2.15
N VAL A 158 8.99 -4.38 1.39
CA VAL A 158 9.08 -4.42 -0.07
C VAL A 158 10.09 -5.46 -0.58
N ALA A 159 11.10 -5.82 0.20
CA ALA A 159 12.08 -6.82 -0.17
C ALA A 159 11.45 -8.20 -0.43
N ALA A 160 10.42 -8.59 0.32
CA ALA A 160 9.69 -9.83 0.06
C ALA A 160 9.11 -9.84 -1.36
N TRP A 161 8.45 -8.77 -1.76
CA TRP A 161 7.94 -8.61 -3.14
C TRP A 161 9.07 -8.62 -4.18
N MET A 162 10.22 -8.02 -3.89
CA MET A 162 11.37 -8.04 -4.81
C MET A 162 11.86 -9.48 -5.02
N TYR A 163 11.94 -10.30 -3.98
CA TYR A 163 12.30 -11.71 -4.13
C TYR A 163 11.24 -12.49 -4.91
N THR A 164 9.97 -12.32 -4.59
CA THR A 164 8.90 -13.12 -5.19
C THR A 164 8.58 -12.72 -6.62
N HIS A 165 8.51 -11.44 -6.94
CA HIS A 165 8.05 -10.94 -8.22
C HIS A 165 9.15 -10.39 -9.14
N SER A 166 10.23 -9.83 -8.59
CA SER A 166 11.33 -9.34 -9.41
C SER A 166 12.33 -10.44 -9.73
N LEU A 167 12.66 -11.29 -8.76
CA LEU A 167 13.58 -12.42 -8.93
C LEU A 167 12.86 -13.73 -9.28
N GLY A 168 11.53 -13.79 -9.12
CA GLY A 168 10.74 -14.97 -9.43
C GLY A 168 10.88 -16.12 -8.44
N ILE A 169 11.42 -15.88 -7.25
CA ILE A 169 11.57 -16.91 -6.21
C ILE A 169 10.25 -17.07 -5.49
N GLN A 170 9.43 -18.01 -5.93
CA GLN A 170 8.11 -18.25 -5.39
C GLN A 170 8.01 -19.62 -4.73
N ARG A 171 7.12 -19.71 -3.75
CA ARG A 171 6.76 -20.98 -3.13
C ARG A 171 5.86 -21.75 -4.07
N ASP A 172 6.15 -23.02 -4.30
CA ASP A 172 5.22 -23.93 -4.97
C ASP A 172 4.03 -24.20 -4.05
N PRO A 173 2.78 -23.87 -4.45
CA PRO A 173 1.60 -24.10 -3.64
C PRO A 173 1.26 -25.59 -3.50
N GLU A 174 1.71 -26.46 -4.44
CA GLU A 174 1.38 -27.88 -4.47
C GLU A 174 2.50 -28.75 -3.91
N SER A 175 3.70 -28.23 -3.79
CA SER A 175 4.86 -28.95 -3.27
C SER A 175 5.64 -28.11 -2.26
N PRO A 176 6.06 -28.66 -1.10
CA PRO A 176 6.88 -27.92 -0.15
C PRO A 176 8.23 -27.55 -0.78
N GLY A 177 8.55 -26.26 -0.84
CA GLY A 177 9.83 -25.78 -1.36
C GLY A 177 9.67 -24.44 -2.10
N TYR A 178 10.80 -24.03 -2.71
CA TYR A 178 10.87 -22.84 -3.57
C TYR A 178 11.37 -23.28 -4.94
N GLN A 179 10.82 -22.70 -5.97
CA GLN A 179 11.25 -22.80 -7.35
C GLN A 179 12.03 -21.56 -7.75
#